data_30ec938ab491f2cd92b51f5803e9cec1
#
_entry.id   30ec938ab491f2cd92b51f5803e9cec1
#
_cell.length_a   1.000
_cell.length_b   1.000
_cell.length_c   1.000
_cell.angle_alpha   90.00
_cell.angle_beta   90.00
_cell.angle_gamma   90.00
#
_symmetry.space_group_name_H-M   'P 1'
#
loop_
_entity.id
_entity.type
_entity.pdbx_description
1 polymer ?
#
loop_
_entity_poly.entity_id
_entity_poly.type
_entity_poly.pdbx_seq_one_letter_code
_entity_poly.pdbx_strand_id
1 'polypeptide(L)'
;MEDEKIIDLYWNRDQGAIGHTAEKYGSYCGRIAKNILLNKEDCEECVNDTWLRAWNAMPDERPAILSAFLGAITRNLSLDRYRKLHTAKRVKGEVEFIFDELTDQVDKKEPSHYIEE
;
A
#
# COMPACT_ATOMS: atom_id res chain seq x y z
N MET A 1 10.51 16.00 -1.21
CA MET A 1 9.38 16.94 -1.43
C MET A 1 8.35 16.74 -0.35
N GLU A 2 7.76 17.80 0.13
CA GLU A 2 6.75 17.72 1.18
C GLU A 2 5.47 17.11 0.67
N ASP A 3 4.77 16.42 1.56
CA ASP A 3 3.56 15.70 1.19
C ASP A 3 2.50 16.60 0.55
N GLU A 4 2.32 17.80 1.08
CA GLU A 4 1.33 18.71 0.52
C GLU A 4 1.64 19.04 -0.94
N LYS A 5 2.92 19.22 -1.24
CA LYS A 5 3.32 19.52 -2.61
C LYS A 5 3.13 18.31 -3.52
N ILE A 6 3.37 17.12 -3.00
CA ILE A 6 3.14 15.90 -3.76
C ILE A 6 1.65 15.79 -4.08
N ILE A 7 0.81 16.00 -3.07
CA ILE A 7 -0.63 15.94 -3.27
C ILE A 7 -1.10 16.98 -4.29
N ASP A 8 -0.54 18.17 -4.22
CA ASP A 8 -0.89 19.22 -5.18
C ASP A 8 -0.56 18.79 -6.62
N LEU A 9 0.54 18.07 -6.81
CA LEU A 9 0.89 17.57 -8.13
C LEU A 9 -0.17 16.61 -8.65
N TYR A 10 -0.69 15.73 -7.79
CA TYR A 10 -1.77 14.83 -8.18
C TYR A 10 -3.02 15.61 -8.57
N TRP A 11 -3.37 16.61 -7.78
CA TRP A 11 -4.56 17.41 -8.05
C TRP A 11 -4.44 18.22 -9.34
N ASN A 12 -3.21 18.61 -9.68
CA ASN A 12 -2.93 19.31 -10.92
C ASN A 12 -2.71 18.36 -12.10
N ARG A 13 -2.87 17.08 -11.89
CA ARG A 13 -2.67 16.02 -12.89
C ARG A 13 -1.26 16.06 -13.48
N ASP A 14 -0.29 16.38 -12.65
CA ASP A 14 1.11 16.40 -13.03
C ASP A 14 1.69 15.00 -12.79
N GLN A 15 2.16 14.36 -13.86
CA GLN A 15 2.68 12.99 -13.77
C GLN A 15 3.92 12.89 -12.88
N GLY A 16 4.60 13.98 -12.65
CA GLY A 16 5.72 13.99 -11.72
C GLY A 16 5.34 13.58 -10.31
N ALA A 17 4.04 13.68 -9.97
CA ALA A 17 3.56 13.25 -8.67
C ALA A 17 3.93 11.81 -8.37
N ILE A 18 3.82 10.94 -9.35
CA ILE A 18 4.09 9.51 -9.16
C ILE A 18 5.58 9.29 -8.85
N GLY A 19 6.45 9.96 -9.58
CA GLY A 19 7.88 9.84 -9.34
C GLY A 19 8.29 10.30 -7.95
N HIS A 20 7.75 11.43 -7.51
CA HIS A 20 8.04 11.94 -6.17
C HIS A 20 7.48 11.02 -5.08
N THR A 21 6.30 10.46 -5.32
CA THR A 21 5.71 9.51 -4.38
C THR A 21 6.58 8.26 -4.26
N ALA A 22 7.00 7.71 -5.39
CA ALA A 22 7.82 6.50 -5.39
C ALA A 22 9.15 6.74 -4.68
N GLU A 23 9.74 7.89 -4.90
CA GLU A 23 11.01 8.24 -4.26
C GLU A 23 10.87 8.34 -2.74
N LYS A 24 9.80 8.98 -2.29
CA LYS A 24 9.61 9.21 -0.85
C LYS A 24 9.05 8.00 -0.13
N TYR A 25 8.12 7.30 -0.72
CA TYR A 25 7.36 6.24 -0.06
C TYR A 25 7.54 4.83 -0.62
N GLY A 26 8.41 4.68 -1.60
CA GLY A 26 8.65 3.37 -2.21
C GLY A 26 9.09 2.32 -1.20
N SER A 27 10.05 2.67 -0.34
CA SER A 27 10.54 1.73 0.67
C SER A 27 9.49 1.42 1.72
N TYR A 28 8.74 2.42 2.12
CA TYR A 28 7.68 2.26 3.11
C TYR A 28 6.60 1.30 2.61
N CYS A 29 6.09 1.54 1.41
CA CYS A 29 5.09 0.67 0.82
C CYS A 29 5.66 -0.71 0.52
N GLY A 30 6.92 -0.75 0.10
CA GLY A 30 7.59 -2.03 -0.14
C GLY A 30 7.65 -2.90 1.10
N ARG A 31 7.90 -2.31 2.27
CA ARG A 31 7.92 -3.06 3.51
C ARG A 31 6.54 -3.60 3.87
N ILE A 32 5.51 -2.82 3.63
CA ILE A 32 4.14 -3.28 3.88
C ILE A 32 3.84 -4.51 3.02
N ALA A 33 4.17 -4.42 1.74
CA ALA A 33 3.94 -5.54 0.83
C ALA A 33 4.76 -6.77 1.24
N LYS A 34 6.02 -6.56 1.63
CA LYS A 34 6.89 -7.66 2.05
C LYS A 34 6.42 -8.36 3.31
N ASN A 35 5.75 -7.65 4.18
CA ASN A 35 5.21 -8.26 5.40
C ASN A 35 4.06 -9.20 5.08
N ILE A 36 3.46 -9.07 3.93
CA ILE A 36 2.29 -9.86 3.55
C ILE A 36 2.63 -10.88 2.47
N LEU A 37 3.45 -10.49 1.50
CA LEU A 37 3.80 -11.32 0.35
C LEU A 37 5.26 -11.72 0.41
N LEU A 38 5.56 -12.96 0.03
CA LEU A 38 6.92 -13.46 0.05
C LEU A 38 7.64 -13.24 -1.28
N ASN A 39 6.89 -13.19 -2.37
CA ASN A 39 7.45 -13.08 -3.70
C ASN A 39 7.80 -11.64 -4.02
N LYS A 40 9.05 -11.40 -4.42
CA LYS A 40 9.52 -10.05 -4.71
C LYS A 40 8.74 -9.40 -5.84
N GLU A 41 8.44 -10.16 -6.87
CA GLU A 41 7.71 -9.62 -8.02
C GLU A 41 6.29 -9.21 -7.64
N ASP A 42 5.64 -9.99 -6.80
CA ASP A 42 4.31 -9.65 -6.31
C ASP A 42 4.35 -8.38 -5.48
N CYS A 43 5.38 -8.22 -4.65
CA CYS A 43 5.54 -7.01 -3.85
C CYS A 43 5.70 -5.79 -4.73
N GLU A 44 6.56 -5.87 -5.74
CA GLU A 44 6.81 -4.76 -6.64
C GLU A 44 5.56 -4.37 -7.41
N GLU A 45 4.81 -5.37 -7.83
CA GLU A 45 3.58 -5.11 -8.56
C GLU A 45 2.55 -4.40 -7.69
N CYS A 46 2.42 -4.82 -6.43
CA CYS A 46 1.50 -4.15 -5.51
C CYS A 46 1.91 -2.72 -5.23
N VAL A 47 3.21 -2.47 -5.12
CA VAL A 47 3.69 -1.11 -4.91
C VAL A 47 3.39 -0.24 -6.13
N ASN A 48 3.65 -0.76 -7.32
CA ASN A 48 3.36 -0.02 -8.55
C ASN A 48 1.86 0.25 -8.69
N ASP A 49 1.03 -0.73 -8.36
CA ASP A 49 -0.42 -0.55 -8.39
C ASP A 49 -0.88 0.48 -7.38
N THR A 50 -0.15 0.63 -6.28
CA THR A 50 -0.46 1.66 -5.30
C THR A 50 -0.38 3.05 -5.92
N TRP A 51 0.67 3.29 -6.72
CA TRP A 51 0.83 4.58 -7.39
C TRP A 51 -0.32 4.85 -8.35
N LEU A 52 -0.73 3.84 -9.08
CA LEU A 52 -1.83 3.97 -10.02
C LEU A 52 -3.15 4.28 -9.30
N ARG A 53 -3.40 3.56 -8.20
CA ARG A 53 -4.59 3.81 -7.39
C ARG A 53 -4.61 5.22 -6.84
N ALA A 54 -3.45 5.69 -6.36
CA ALA A 54 -3.34 7.05 -5.83
C ALA A 54 -3.63 8.07 -6.93
N TRP A 55 -3.10 7.82 -8.11
CA TRP A 55 -3.32 8.71 -9.24
C TRP A 55 -4.80 8.82 -9.59
N ASN A 56 -5.49 7.69 -9.56
CA ASN A 56 -6.92 7.68 -9.90
C ASN A 56 -7.81 8.25 -8.81
N ALA A 57 -7.39 8.18 -7.58
CA ALA A 57 -8.22 8.59 -6.45
C ALA A 57 -8.08 10.06 -6.10
N MET A 58 -6.90 10.64 -6.31
CA MET A 58 -6.64 11.95 -5.74
C MET A 58 -7.38 13.14 -6.33
N PRO A 59 -7.82 13.17 -7.57
CA PRO A 59 -8.62 14.33 -7.94
C PRO A 59 -9.91 14.45 -7.12
N ASP A 60 -10.43 13.31 -6.63
CA ASP A 60 -11.65 13.31 -5.84
C ASP A 60 -11.36 13.33 -4.36
N GLU A 61 -10.22 12.81 -3.94
CA GLU A 61 -9.88 12.72 -2.54
C GLU A 61 -8.59 13.50 -2.27
N ARG A 62 -8.58 14.19 -1.13
CA ARG A 62 -7.37 14.87 -0.69
C ARG A 62 -7.00 14.31 0.70
N PRO A 63 -6.08 13.35 0.75
CA PRO A 63 -5.76 12.72 2.03
C PRO A 63 -5.12 13.70 3.00
N ALA A 64 -5.51 13.58 4.28
CA ALA A 64 -4.93 14.39 5.31
C ALA A 64 -3.51 13.93 5.63
N ILE A 65 -3.29 12.61 5.57
CA ILE A 65 -1.97 12.02 5.82
C ILE A 65 -1.63 11.12 4.64
N LEU A 66 -0.67 11.55 3.84
CA LEU A 66 -0.33 10.83 2.62
C LEU A 66 0.22 9.43 2.91
N SER A 67 1.05 9.29 3.93
CA SER A 67 1.60 7.97 4.27
C SER A 67 0.49 6.97 4.62
N ALA A 68 -0.50 7.42 5.38
CA ALA A 68 -1.62 6.56 5.77
C ALA A 68 -2.44 6.15 4.56
N PHE A 69 -2.67 7.10 3.66
CA PHE A 69 -3.43 6.85 2.45
C PHE A 69 -2.74 5.81 1.57
N LEU A 70 -1.45 6.01 1.32
CA LEU A 70 -0.68 5.09 0.48
C LEU A 70 -0.51 3.72 1.15
N GLY A 71 -0.26 3.71 2.45
CA GLY A 71 -0.09 2.47 3.19
C GLY A 71 -1.33 1.59 3.17
N ALA A 72 -2.49 2.23 3.32
CA ALA A 72 -3.76 1.50 3.27
C ALA A 72 -3.99 0.87 1.90
N ILE A 73 -3.67 1.60 0.84
CA ILE A 73 -3.82 1.07 -0.52
C ILE A 73 -2.89 -0.13 -0.71
N THR A 74 -1.63 0.02 -0.33
CA THR A 74 -0.66 -1.06 -0.50
C THR A 74 -1.05 -2.29 0.30
N ARG A 75 -1.49 -2.08 1.55
CA ARG A 75 -1.93 -3.19 2.39
C ARG A 75 -3.10 -3.93 1.76
N ASN A 76 -4.11 -3.20 1.30
CA ASN A 76 -5.30 -3.81 0.72
C ASN A 76 -4.96 -4.59 -0.54
N LEU A 77 -4.11 -4.02 -1.40
CA LEU A 77 -3.69 -4.71 -2.61
C LEU A 77 -2.90 -5.98 -2.28
N SER A 78 -2.04 -5.90 -1.29
CA SER A 78 -1.21 -7.04 -0.90
C SER A 78 -2.04 -8.15 -0.28
N LEU A 79 -3.01 -7.82 0.55
CA LEU A 79 -3.90 -8.79 1.15
C LEU A 79 -4.78 -9.47 0.10
N ASP A 80 -5.27 -8.70 -0.87
CA ASP A 80 -6.03 -9.27 -1.96
C ASP A 80 -5.18 -10.27 -2.77
N ARG A 81 -3.96 -9.90 -3.05
CA ARG A 81 -3.05 -10.77 -3.78
C ARG A 81 -2.77 -12.03 -2.97
N TYR A 82 -2.55 -11.89 -1.69
CA TYR A 82 -2.30 -13.01 -0.80
C TYR A 82 -3.48 -13.99 -0.81
N ARG A 83 -4.70 -13.48 -0.71
CA ARG A 83 -5.89 -14.33 -0.76
C ARG A 83 -5.97 -15.11 -2.05
N LYS A 84 -5.77 -14.44 -3.18
CA LYS A 84 -5.86 -15.09 -4.48
C LYS A 84 -4.84 -16.20 -4.63
N LEU A 85 -3.61 -15.94 -4.21
CA LEU A 85 -2.54 -16.92 -4.33
C LEU A 85 -2.80 -18.15 -3.48
N HIS A 86 -3.29 -17.97 -2.25
CA HIS A 86 -3.46 -19.07 -1.33
C HIS A 86 -4.77 -19.81 -1.52
N THR A 87 -5.80 -19.13 -1.96
CA THR A 87 -7.05 -19.78 -2.29
C THR A 87 -6.86 -20.82 -3.38
N ALA A 88 -6.03 -20.50 -4.36
CA ALA A 88 -5.73 -21.42 -5.46
C ALA A 88 -5.06 -22.69 -4.99
N LYS A 89 -4.39 -22.66 -3.84
CA LYS A 89 -3.69 -23.81 -3.31
C LYS A 89 -4.55 -24.72 -2.41
N ARG A 90 -5.72 -24.29 -2.10
CA ARG A 90 -6.69 -25.10 -1.34
C ARG A 90 -6.34 -25.48 0.07
N VAL A 91 -5.52 -24.71 0.71
CA VAL A 91 -5.14 -24.96 2.10
C VAL A 91 -5.95 -23.99 2.94
N LYS A 92 -7.24 -24.17 2.96
CA LYS A 92 -8.15 -23.18 3.48
C LYS A 92 -7.98 -22.80 4.93
N GLY A 93 -7.97 -23.78 5.82
CA GLY A 93 -7.87 -23.48 7.24
C GLY A 93 -6.58 -22.80 7.62
N GLU A 94 -5.48 -23.34 7.14
CA GLU A 94 -4.15 -22.78 7.43
C GLU A 94 -3.98 -21.41 6.80
N VAL A 95 -4.45 -21.27 5.58
CA VAL A 95 -4.33 -20.00 4.87
C VAL A 95 -5.09 -18.90 5.58
N GLU A 96 -6.30 -19.18 6.02
CA GLU A 96 -7.09 -18.19 6.73
C GLU A 96 -6.44 -17.77 8.03
N PHE A 97 -5.86 -18.73 8.76
CA PHE A 97 -5.18 -18.43 10.00
C PHE A 97 -3.97 -17.53 9.75
N ILE A 98 -3.15 -17.88 8.77
CA ILE A 98 -1.97 -17.09 8.44
C ILE A 98 -2.36 -15.69 7.96
N PHE A 99 -3.40 -15.62 7.17
CA PHE A 99 -3.90 -14.34 6.66
C PHE A 99 -4.34 -13.44 7.81
N ASP A 100 -5.10 -13.98 8.75
CA ASP A 100 -5.57 -13.20 9.89
C ASP A 100 -4.40 -12.71 10.73
N GLU A 101 -3.39 -13.55 10.91
CA GLU A 101 -2.22 -13.19 11.66
C GLU A 101 -1.45 -12.06 11.00
N LEU A 102 -1.28 -12.15 9.68
CA LEU A 102 -0.60 -11.11 8.93
C LEU A 102 -1.38 -9.81 8.94
N THR A 103 -2.70 -9.90 8.85
CA THR A 103 -3.56 -8.73 8.89
C THR A 103 -3.43 -8.02 10.23
N ASP A 104 -3.42 -8.78 11.31
CA ASP A 104 -3.28 -8.22 12.64
C ASP A 104 -1.94 -7.51 12.79
N GLN A 105 -0.87 -8.12 12.28
CA GLN A 105 0.45 -7.51 12.36
C GLN A 105 0.51 -6.19 11.60
N VAL A 106 -0.06 -6.17 10.42
CA VAL A 106 -0.07 -4.97 9.59
C VAL A 106 -0.91 -3.89 10.25
N ASP A 107 -2.07 -4.25 10.74
CA ASP A 107 -2.96 -3.30 11.39
C ASP A 107 -2.32 -2.69 12.64
N LYS A 108 -1.58 -3.48 13.39
CA LYS A 108 -0.92 -2.97 14.59
C LYS A 108 0.17 -1.99 14.26
N LYS A 109 0.91 -2.23 13.18
CA LYS A 109 2.00 -1.35 12.80
C LYS A 109 1.52 -0.05 12.20
N GLU A 110 0.56 -0.12 11.30
CA GLU A 110 0.13 1.05 10.56
C GLU A 110 -0.54 2.10 11.43
N PRO A 111 -1.49 1.73 12.29
CA PRO A 111 -2.13 2.75 13.12
C PRO A 111 -1.13 3.50 14.01
N SER A 112 -0.17 2.80 14.59
CA SER A 112 0.85 3.44 15.40
C SER A 112 1.67 4.43 14.60
N HIS A 113 2.06 4.03 13.41
CA HIS A 113 2.86 4.86 12.52
C HIS A 113 2.09 6.13 12.15
N TYR A 114 0.83 5.98 11.81
CA TYR A 114 0.01 7.11 11.39
C TYR A 114 -0.21 8.12 12.49
N ILE A 115 -0.39 7.61 13.70
CA ILE A 115 -0.65 8.50 14.84
C ILE A 115 0.56 9.36 15.15
N GLU A 116 1.74 8.80 14.97
CA GLU A 116 2.97 9.52 15.25
C GLU A 116 3.31 10.56 14.20
N GLU A 117 2.72 10.45 13.05
CA GLU A 117 2.95 11.42 12.00
C GLU A 117 2.09 12.64 12.14
#